data_f3a8d148682fe77d15094ace8413a6f8
#
_entry.id   f3a8d148682fe77d15094ace8413a6f8
#
_cell.length_a   1.000
_cell.length_b   1.000
_cell.length_c   1.000
_cell.angle_alpha   90.00
_cell.angle_beta   90.00
_cell.angle_gamma   90.00
#
_symmetry.space_group_name_H-M   'P 1'
#
loop_
_entity.id
_entity.type
_entity.pdbx_description
1 polymer ?
#
loop_
_entity_poly.entity_id
_entity_poly.type
_entity_poly.pdbx_seq_one_letter_code
_entity_poly.pdbx_strand_id
1 'polypeptide(L)'
;MRKVIAAMNMTLDGMCDHTYGVVDEELHQHYSELIRDSGVILYGRKTYELMQFWPQLLEKPSGDRSMDEFALAIDKVPKLVFSNTLQNSNWSTATIAHQSLLECVPELRQMPGKNILIGSRSLIIQLLNNHLIDEFQIGIHPLIAGKGLRMFEGITNQVMLGLHKTKSLQSGVTIFYYEPRAKR
;
A
#
# COMPACT_ATOMS: atom_id res chain seq x y z
N MET A 1 8.53 -18.63 0.76
CA MET A 1 8.69 -17.44 -0.10
C MET A 1 7.72 -16.38 0.41
N ARG A 2 8.16 -15.12 0.58
CA ARG A 2 7.32 -14.00 1.07
C ARG A 2 6.30 -13.61 0.00
N LYS A 3 5.03 -13.39 0.40
CA LYS A 3 4.02 -12.86 -0.52
C LYS A 3 4.25 -11.36 -0.76
N VAL A 4 3.92 -10.92 -1.96
CA VAL A 4 3.87 -9.51 -2.36
C VAL A 4 2.41 -9.09 -2.33
N ILE A 5 2.05 -8.25 -1.35
CA ILE A 5 0.68 -7.77 -1.12
C ILE A 5 0.62 -6.30 -1.53
N ALA A 6 -0.19 -6.00 -2.52
CA ALA A 6 -0.52 -4.62 -2.88
C ALA A 6 -1.79 -4.20 -2.15
N ALA A 7 -1.77 -3.04 -1.51
CA ALA A 7 -2.93 -2.50 -0.82
C ALA A 7 -3.15 -1.03 -1.18
N MET A 8 -4.39 -0.67 -1.53
CA MET A 8 -4.74 0.68 -1.96
C MET A 8 -6.21 0.97 -1.71
N ASN A 9 -6.49 2.22 -1.37
CA ASN A 9 -7.84 2.76 -1.36
C ASN A 9 -8.16 3.45 -2.68
N MET A 10 -9.39 3.34 -3.14
CA MET A 10 -9.90 4.11 -4.28
C MET A 10 -11.39 4.41 -4.13
N THR A 11 -11.86 5.38 -4.88
CA THR A 11 -13.28 5.68 -5.04
C THR A 11 -13.96 4.65 -5.94
N LEU A 12 -15.29 4.61 -5.96
CA LEU A 12 -16.06 3.71 -6.81
C LEU A 12 -15.74 3.88 -8.31
N ASP A 13 -15.41 5.11 -8.74
CA ASP A 13 -14.98 5.44 -10.11
C ASP A 13 -13.46 5.33 -10.34
N GLY A 14 -12.71 4.73 -9.38
CA GLY A 14 -11.33 4.33 -9.55
C GLY A 14 -10.28 5.42 -9.33
N MET A 15 -10.60 6.50 -8.61
CA MET A 15 -9.63 7.52 -8.22
C MET A 15 -8.96 7.14 -6.90
N CYS A 16 -7.65 7.34 -6.79
CA CYS A 16 -6.85 6.95 -5.62
C CYS A 16 -6.07 8.11 -4.99
N ASP A 17 -6.58 9.33 -5.10
CA ASP A 17 -6.04 10.47 -4.37
C ASP A 17 -6.25 10.26 -2.86
N HIS A 18 -5.24 10.57 -2.08
CA HIS A 18 -5.29 10.42 -0.61
C HIS A 18 -6.30 11.34 0.09
N THR A 19 -6.79 12.36 -0.62
CA THR A 19 -7.80 13.31 -0.12
C THR A 19 -9.24 12.79 -0.28
N TYR A 20 -9.42 11.68 -1.03
CA TYR A 20 -10.72 11.07 -1.20
C TYR A 20 -10.90 9.91 -0.22
N GLY A 21 -12.10 9.78 0.25
CA GLY A 21 -12.51 8.63 1.02
C GLY A 21 -12.93 8.96 2.46
N VAL A 22 -13.57 7.97 3.04
CA VAL A 22 -13.96 7.96 4.45
C VAL A 22 -12.91 7.14 5.19
N VAL A 23 -12.27 7.75 6.18
CA VAL A 23 -11.32 7.07 7.05
C VAL A 23 -11.98 6.94 8.42
N ASP A 24 -12.11 5.71 8.89
CA ASP A 24 -12.67 5.38 10.19
C ASP A 24 -11.72 4.47 11.00
N GLU A 25 -12.10 4.17 12.23
CA GLU A 25 -11.35 3.30 13.12
C GLU A 25 -11.14 1.90 12.53
N GLU A 26 -12.18 1.31 11.89
CA GLU A 26 -12.09 -0.03 11.30
C GLU A 26 -11.11 -0.08 10.12
N LEU A 27 -11.04 0.99 9.31
CA LEU A 27 -10.08 1.09 8.21
C LEU A 27 -8.65 1.25 8.73
N HIS A 28 -8.42 2.10 9.73
CA HIS A 28 -7.12 2.22 10.40
C HIS A 28 -6.69 0.90 11.02
N GLN A 29 -7.59 0.19 11.71
CA GLN A 29 -7.31 -1.12 12.28
C GLN A 29 -6.91 -2.13 11.20
N HIS A 30 -7.67 -2.21 10.10
CA HIS A 30 -7.36 -3.10 8.98
C HIS A 30 -5.94 -2.89 8.45
N TYR A 31 -5.57 -1.63 8.16
CA TYR A 31 -4.22 -1.33 7.68
C TYR A 31 -3.14 -1.52 8.75
N SER A 32 -3.43 -1.26 10.02
CA SER A 32 -2.51 -1.54 11.12
C SER A 32 -2.19 -3.02 11.24
N GLU A 33 -3.19 -3.90 11.10
CA GLU A 33 -3.01 -5.36 11.07
C GLU A 33 -2.16 -5.78 9.88
N LEU A 34 -2.48 -5.29 8.68
CA LEU A 34 -1.73 -5.58 7.45
C LEU A 34 -0.26 -5.15 7.55
N ILE A 35 0.00 -3.98 8.15
CA ILE A 35 1.35 -3.47 8.39
C ILE A 35 2.09 -4.36 9.39
N ARG A 36 1.47 -4.75 10.51
CA ARG A 36 2.09 -5.63 11.52
C ARG A 36 2.45 -7.00 10.96
N ASP A 37 1.68 -7.49 9.97
CA ASP A 37 1.93 -8.75 9.27
C ASP A 37 2.95 -8.62 8.13
N SER A 38 3.47 -7.43 7.91
CA SER A 38 4.47 -7.16 6.89
C SER A 38 5.88 -7.08 7.50
N GLY A 39 6.87 -7.53 6.75
CA GLY A 39 8.28 -7.46 7.13
C GLY A 39 9.03 -6.31 6.45
N VAL A 40 8.44 -5.70 5.43
CA VAL A 40 8.92 -4.50 4.74
C VAL A 40 7.77 -3.85 3.98
N ILE A 41 7.79 -2.53 3.92
CA ILE A 41 6.85 -1.73 3.12
C ILE A 41 7.64 -1.06 1.99
N LEU A 42 7.12 -1.17 0.76
CA LEU A 42 7.73 -0.51 -0.41
C LEU A 42 6.98 0.76 -0.76
N TYR A 43 7.70 1.86 -0.81
CA TYR A 43 7.17 3.17 -1.18
C TYR A 43 7.86 3.75 -2.42
N GLY A 44 7.10 4.37 -3.30
CA GLY A 44 7.61 5.39 -4.21
C GLY A 44 7.74 6.74 -3.48
N ARG A 45 8.52 7.67 -4.04
CA ARG A 45 8.81 8.98 -3.43
C ARG A 45 7.56 9.72 -2.94
N LYS A 46 6.54 9.89 -3.80
CA LYS A 46 5.33 10.66 -3.45
C LYS A 46 4.58 10.05 -2.25
N THR A 47 4.46 8.73 -2.22
CA THR A 47 3.83 8.04 -1.09
C THR A 47 4.67 8.16 0.17
N TYR A 48 6.01 8.02 0.07
CA TYR A 48 6.91 8.21 1.19
C TYR A 48 6.78 9.63 1.79
N GLU A 49 6.77 10.67 0.95
CA GLU A 49 6.57 12.06 1.38
C GLU A 49 5.23 12.25 2.09
N LEU A 50 4.15 11.66 1.57
CA LEU A 50 2.83 11.68 2.19
C LEU A 50 2.84 11.00 3.57
N MET A 51 3.52 9.85 3.67
CA MET A 51 3.56 9.06 4.91
C MET A 51 4.42 9.68 6.00
N GLN A 52 5.20 10.74 5.73
CA GLN A 52 5.95 11.53 6.73
C GLN A 52 5.05 12.23 7.78
N PHE A 53 3.75 12.26 7.56
CA PHE A 53 2.78 12.70 8.55
C PHE A 53 2.79 11.81 9.81
N TRP A 54 2.93 10.50 9.65
CA TRP A 54 2.74 9.54 10.74
C TRP A 54 3.81 9.59 11.83
N PRO A 55 5.13 9.70 11.54
CA PRO A 55 6.15 9.86 12.58
C PRO A 55 5.93 11.06 13.50
N GLN A 56 5.29 12.13 13.00
CA GLN A 56 5.02 13.32 13.80
C GLN A 56 4.03 13.03 14.94
N LEU A 57 3.13 12.06 14.76
CA LEU A 57 2.18 11.64 15.79
C LEU A 57 2.84 10.86 16.93
N LEU A 58 4.05 10.33 16.74
CA LEU A 58 4.82 9.70 17.82
C LEU A 58 5.35 10.73 18.82
N GLU A 59 5.69 11.93 18.33
CA GLU A 59 6.13 13.05 19.16
C GLU A 59 4.95 13.81 19.76
N LYS A 60 3.87 13.97 18.98
CA LYS A 60 2.68 14.68 19.37
C LYS A 60 1.42 13.87 18.97
N PRO A 61 0.93 12.98 19.85
CA PRO A 61 -0.24 12.16 19.59
C PRO A 61 -1.46 12.98 19.17
N SER A 62 -2.26 12.42 18.26
CA SER A 62 -3.47 13.06 17.74
C SER A 62 -4.60 13.12 18.77
N GLY A 63 -4.60 12.21 19.73
CA GLY A 63 -5.72 11.96 20.66
C GLY A 63 -6.77 11.00 20.09
N ASP A 64 -6.67 10.63 18.80
CA ASP A 64 -7.44 9.54 18.21
C ASP A 64 -6.63 8.24 18.34
N ARG A 65 -7.18 7.29 19.09
CA ARG A 65 -6.49 6.03 19.38
C ARG A 65 -6.14 5.23 18.12
N SER A 66 -7.02 5.21 17.13
CA SER A 66 -6.80 4.44 15.91
C SER A 66 -5.68 5.02 15.05
N MET A 67 -5.59 6.34 14.98
CA MET A 67 -4.50 7.04 14.31
C MET A 67 -3.17 6.85 15.03
N ASP A 68 -3.16 6.96 16.34
CA ASP A 68 -1.94 6.82 17.14
C ASP A 68 -1.42 5.36 17.10
N GLU A 69 -2.30 4.37 17.15
CA GLU A 69 -1.94 2.95 16.96
C GLU A 69 -1.42 2.65 15.55
N PHE A 70 -1.99 3.28 14.52
CA PHE A 70 -1.50 3.17 13.15
C PHE A 70 -0.10 3.80 13.02
N ALA A 71 0.13 4.98 13.60
CA ALA A 71 1.44 5.63 13.62
C ALA A 71 2.52 4.73 14.26
N LEU A 72 2.20 4.09 15.39
CA LEU A 72 3.08 3.12 16.06
C LEU A 72 3.34 1.88 15.21
N ALA A 73 2.33 1.38 14.50
CA ALA A 73 2.47 0.19 13.66
C ALA A 73 3.38 0.46 12.47
N ILE A 74 3.12 1.57 11.76
CA ILE A 74 3.86 1.91 10.55
C ILE A 74 5.31 2.32 10.86
N ASP A 75 5.57 2.95 12.00
CA ASP A 75 6.93 3.34 12.37
C ASP A 75 7.87 2.13 12.53
N LYS A 76 7.38 1.06 13.11
CA LYS A 76 8.18 -0.14 13.44
C LYS A 76 8.63 -0.96 12.23
N VAL A 77 7.86 -0.95 11.14
CA VAL A 77 8.15 -1.81 9.98
C VAL A 77 9.20 -1.14 9.09
N PRO A 78 10.26 -1.84 8.64
CA PRO A 78 11.23 -1.31 7.67
C PRO A 78 10.54 -0.83 6.38
N LYS A 79 10.99 0.30 5.85
CA LYS A 79 10.53 0.84 4.57
C LYS A 79 11.68 0.86 3.57
N LEU A 80 11.38 0.51 2.33
CA LEU A 80 12.29 0.65 1.22
C LEU A 80 11.67 1.62 0.21
N VAL A 81 12.37 2.72 -0.05
CA VAL A 81 11.88 3.85 -0.85
C VAL A 81 12.54 3.86 -2.22
N PHE A 82 11.75 3.70 -3.26
CA PHE A 82 12.19 3.76 -4.66
C PHE A 82 12.07 5.18 -5.18
N SER A 83 13.21 5.82 -5.40
CA SER A 83 13.29 7.21 -5.86
C SER A 83 14.59 7.47 -6.63
N ASN A 84 14.49 8.23 -7.73
CA ASN A 84 15.66 8.70 -8.47
C ASN A 84 16.16 10.08 -7.98
N THR A 85 15.43 10.71 -7.04
CA THR A 85 15.70 12.08 -6.60
C THR A 85 16.01 12.21 -5.12
N LEU A 86 15.44 11.32 -4.29
CA LEU A 86 15.76 11.26 -2.86
C LEU A 86 17.08 10.55 -2.65
N GLN A 87 18.00 11.19 -1.92
CA GLN A 87 19.29 10.59 -1.57
C GLN A 87 19.32 10.08 -0.13
N ASN A 88 18.53 10.68 0.76
CA ASN A 88 18.45 10.33 2.17
C ASN A 88 17.01 10.23 2.64
N SER A 89 16.81 9.45 3.68
CA SER A 89 15.54 9.34 4.40
C SER A 89 15.64 10.06 5.74
N ASN A 90 14.56 10.79 6.10
CA ASN A 90 14.40 11.39 7.42
C ASN A 90 13.63 10.48 8.38
N TRP A 91 13.28 9.29 7.98
CA TRP A 91 12.61 8.29 8.80
C TRP A 91 13.57 7.15 9.12
N SER A 92 13.85 6.93 10.41
CA SER A 92 14.91 6.00 10.87
C SER A 92 14.75 4.57 10.36
N THR A 93 13.51 4.12 10.12
CA THR A 93 13.19 2.79 9.59
C THR A 93 13.02 2.76 8.07
N ALA A 94 13.33 3.86 7.37
CA ALA A 94 13.26 3.93 5.92
C ALA A 94 14.64 4.05 5.28
N THR A 95 14.87 3.29 4.21
CA THR A 95 16.10 3.27 3.41
C THR A 95 15.77 3.54 1.96
N ILE A 96 16.62 4.28 1.25
CA ILE A 96 16.50 4.48 -0.19
C ILE A 96 17.02 3.23 -0.91
N ALA A 97 16.22 2.71 -1.85
CA ALA A 97 16.61 1.56 -2.65
C ALA A 97 17.71 1.94 -3.65
N HIS A 98 18.73 1.09 -3.75
CA HIS A 98 19.83 1.25 -4.74
C HIS A 98 19.56 0.45 -6.02
N GLN A 99 18.73 -0.57 -5.94
CA GLN A 99 18.31 -1.40 -7.07
C GLN A 99 16.98 -0.93 -7.64
N SER A 100 16.67 -1.33 -8.87
CA SER A 100 15.34 -1.13 -9.43
C SER A 100 14.30 -1.98 -8.69
N LEU A 101 13.04 -1.55 -8.75
CA LEU A 101 11.92 -2.30 -8.14
C LEU A 101 11.84 -3.75 -8.64
N LEU A 102 12.06 -3.94 -9.94
CA LEU A 102 11.92 -5.25 -10.60
C LEU A 102 13.07 -6.22 -10.31
N GLU A 103 14.22 -5.71 -9.91
CA GLU A 103 15.34 -6.53 -9.40
C GLU A 103 15.16 -6.82 -7.91
N CYS A 104 14.80 -5.82 -7.13
CA CYS A 104 14.70 -5.91 -5.68
C CYS A 104 13.58 -6.84 -5.20
N VAL A 105 12.38 -6.79 -5.81
CA VAL A 105 11.22 -7.57 -5.32
C VAL A 105 11.43 -9.09 -5.45
N PRO A 106 11.94 -9.65 -6.56
CA PRO A 106 12.27 -11.06 -6.64
C PRO A 106 13.29 -11.53 -5.59
N GLU A 107 14.30 -10.72 -5.28
CA GLU A 107 15.28 -11.03 -4.23
C GLU A 107 14.62 -11.03 -2.84
N LEU A 108 13.86 -9.98 -2.50
CA LEU A 108 13.12 -9.88 -1.24
C LEU A 108 12.17 -11.06 -1.01
N ARG A 109 11.56 -11.59 -2.07
CA ARG A 109 10.67 -12.77 -1.99
C ARG A 109 11.39 -14.02 -1.52
N GLN A 110 12.66 -14.20 -1.89
CA GLN A 110 13.46 -15.37 -1.52
C GLN A 110 14.03 -15.28 -0.09
N MET A 111 14.12 -14.07 0.46
CA MET A 111 14.61 -13.87 1.83
C MET A 111 13.60 -14.40 2.86
N PRO A 112 14.05 -14.89 4.03
CA PRO A 112 13.16 -15.21 5.13
C PRO A 112 12.48 -13.95 5.69
N GLY A 113 11.26 -14.10 6.19
CA GLY A 113 10.54 -13.00 6.83
C GLY A 113 9.06 -12.95 6.48
N LYS A 114 8.37 -11.95 7.04
CA LYS A 114 6.96 -11.66 6.78
C LYS A 114 6.76 -11.10 5.36
N ASN A 115 5.50 -10.90 4.96
CA ASN A 115 5.10 -10.44 3.64
C ASN A 115 5.71 -9.08 3.26
N ILE A 116 5.72 -8.78 1.97
CA ILE A 116 6.14 -7.50 1.38
C ILE A 116 4.87 -6.71 1.07
N LEU A 117 4.72 -5.54 1.69
CA LEU A 117 3.56 -4.67 1.51
C LEU A 117 3.88 -3.52 0.55
N ILE A 118 2.96 -3.20 -0.35
CA ILE A 118 3.11 -2.11 -1.29
C ILE A 118 1.86 -1.24 -1.25
N GLY A 119 2.03 0.03 -0.86
CA GLY A 119 0.97 1.04 -0.79
C GLY A 119 1.14 2.20 -1.79
N SER A 120 2.04 2.06 -2.77
CA SER A 120 2.32 3.11 -3.77
C SER A 120 1.79 2.75 -5.13
N ARG A 121 0.88 3.57 -5.67
CA ARG A 121 0.25 3.35 -6.98
C ARG A 121 1.26 3.04 -8.09
N SER A 122 2.32 3.87 -8.23
CA SER A 122 3.31 3.71 -9.29
C SER A 122 4.08 2.39 -9.21
N LEU A 123 4.37 1.91 -7.98
CA LEU A 123 5.00 0.61 -7.77
C LEU A 123 4.03 -0.54 -8.04
N ILE A 124 2.77 -0.40 -7.60
CA ILE A 124 1.71 -1.39 -7.85
C ILE A 124 1.53 -1.60 -9.36
N ILE A 125 1.45 -0.53 -10.15
CA ILE A 125 1.31 -0.61 -11.62
C ILE A 125 2.51 -1.34 -12.25
N GLN A 126 3.74 -1.01 -11.85
CA GLN A 126 4.93 -1.68 -12.36
C GLN A 126 4.91 -3.18 -12.04
N LEU A 127 4.55 -3.54 -10.81
CA LEU A 127 4.53 -4.94 -10.38
C LEU A 127 3.37 -5.73 -10.98
N LEU A 128 2.18 -5.13 -11.18
CA LEU A 128 1.08 -5.76 -11.90
C LEU A 128 1.44 -6.04 -13.36
N ASN A 129 2.08 -5.10 -14.05
CA ASN A 129 2.53 -5.28 -15.43
C ASN A 129 3.59 -6.39 -15.57
N ASN A 130 4.31 -6.70 -14.49
CA ASN A 130 5.37 -7.72 -14.44
C ASN A 130 4.96 -9.00 -13.68
N HIS A 131 3.67 -9.16 -13.35
CA HIS A 131 3.13 -10.35 -12.65
C HIS A 131 3.82 -10.66 -11.31
N LEU A 132 4.22 -9.63 -10.57
CA LEU A 132 4.95 -9.74 -9.30
C LEU A 132 4.09 -9.52 -8.06
N ILE A 133 2.78 -9.39 -8.18
CA ILE A 133 1.83 -9.27 -7.08
C ILE A 133 1.14 -10.61 -6.86
N ASP A 134 1.16 -11.10 -5.62
CA ASP A 134 0.49 -12.33 -5.21
C ASP A 134 -0.93 -12.06 -4.70
N GLU A 135 -1.13 -10.92 -4.01
CA GLU A 135 -2.42 -10.54 -3.45
C GLU A 135 -2.66 -9.04 -3.64
N PHE A 136 -3.87 -8.66 -4.00
CA PHE A 136 -4.26 -7.27 -4.17
C PHE A 136 -5.47 -6.95 -3.30
N GLN A 137 -5.27 -6.16 -2.25
CA GLN A 137 -6.31 -5.67 -1.35
C GLN A 137 -6.73 -4.26 -1.77
N ILE A 138 -7.97 -4.13 -2.22
CA ILE A 138 -8.53 -2.85 -2.66
C ILE A 138 -9.67 -2.45 -1.73
N GLY A 139 -9.53 -1.31 -1.06
CA GLY A 139 -10.60 -0.64 -0.33
C GLY A 139 -11.38 0.28 -1.28
N ILE A 140 -12.63 -0.08 -1.58
CA ILE A 140 -13.51 0.76 -2.39
C ILE A 140 -14.37 1.61 -1.47
N HIS A 141 -14.18 2.93 -1.56
CA HIS A 141 -14.95 3.91 -0.81
C HIS A 141 -16.29 4.20 -1.52
N PRO A 142 -17.40 4.35 -0.78
CA PRO A 142 -18.73 4.56 -1.34
C PRO A 142 -18.93 6.00 -1.82
N LEU A 143 -18.06 6.46 -2.71
CA LEU A 143 -18.11 7.80 -3.31
C LEU A 143 -17.64 7.78 -4.77
N ILE A 144 -18.10 8.75 -5.54
CA ILE A 144 -17.68 9.04 -6.91
C ILE A 144 -17.01 10.40 -6.92
N ALA A 145 -15.72 10.44 -7.29
CA ALA A 145 -14.93 11.67 -7.30
C ALA A 145 -15.06 12.45 -8.62
N GLY A 146 -15.27 11.77 -9.74
CA GLY A 146 -15.40 12.36 -11.08
C GLY A 146 -14.10 12.84 -11.71
N LYS A 147 -13.07 13.14 -10.90
CA LYS A 147 -11.74 13.59 -11.34
C LYS A 147 -10.69 13.15 -10.32
N GLY A 148 -9.43 13.08 -10.72
CA GLY A 148 -8.31 12.76 -9.83
C GLY A 148 -7.33 11.78 -10.44
N LEU A 149 -6.47 11.19 -9.61
CA LEU A 149 -5.47 10.21 -10.00
C LEU A 149 -6.11 8.84 -10.20
N ARG A 150 -6.15 8.36 -11.44
CA ARG A 150 -6.74 7.05 -11.78
C ARG A 150 -5.84 5.93 -11.29
N MET A 151 -6.40 4.98 -10.52
CA MET A 151 -5.63 3.88 -9.93
C MET A 151 -4.93 3.02 -10.99
N PHE A 152 -5.63 2.61 -12.04
CA PHE A 152 -5.13 1.64 -13.02
C PHE A 152 -4.60 2.27 -14.32
N GLU A 153 -4.44 3.58 -14.38
CA GLU A 153 -3.76 4.21 -15.51
C GLU A 153 -2.30 3.77 -15.58
N GLY A 154 -1.87 3.27 -16.75
CA GLY A 154 -0.53 2.70 -16.97
C GLY A 154 -0.48 1.18 -16.93
N ILE A 155 -1.61 0.48 -16.72
CA ILE A 155 -1.70 -0.96 -16.97
C ILE A 155 -1.64 -1.20 -18.47
N THR A 156 -0.69 -2.02 -18.92
CA THR A 156 -0.41 -2.27 -20.35
C THR A 156 -1.16 -3.46 -20.92
N ASN A 157 -1.54 -4.43 -20.06
CA ASN A 157 -2.25 -5.63 -20.46
C ASN A 157 -3.38 -5.92 -19.51
N GLN A 158 -4.40 -6.64 -20.01
CA GLN A 158 -5.46 -7.13 -19.15
C GLN A 158 -4.91 -8.04 -18.05
N VAL A 159 -5.29 -7.75 -16.81
CA VAL A 159 -4.98 -8.57 -15.63
C VAL A 159 -6.28 -9.17 -15.11
N MET A 160 -6.39 -10.50 -15.15
CA MET A 160 -7.52 -11.21 -14.56
C MET A 160 -7.31 -11.36 -13.06
N LEU A 161 -8.34 -11.03 -12.27
CA LEU A 161 -8.32 -11.09 -10.81
C LEU A 161 -9.33 -12.13 -10.32
N GLY A 162 -8.90 -13.02 -9.44
CA GLY A 162 -9.78 -13.93 -8.71
C GLY A 162 -10.13 -13.36 -7.35
N LEU A 163 -11.40 -13.05 -7.12
CA LEU A 163 -11.87 -12.66 -5.80
C LEU A 163 -11.91 -13.88 -4.88
N HIS A 164 -11.30 -13.76 -3.68
CA HIS A 164 -11.38 -14.83 -2.70
C HIS A 164 -11.98 -14.39 -1.35
N LYS A 165 -12.01 -13.09 -1.06
CA LYS A 165 -12.59 -12.55 0.18
C LYS A 165 -13.08 -11.12 -0.02
N THR A 166 -14.10 -10.73 0.74
CA THR A 166 -14.51 -9.33 0.94
C THR A 166 -14.64 -9.04 2.43
N LYS A 167 -14.43 -7.78 2.83
CA LYS A 167 -14.68 -7.27 4.17
C LYS A 167 -15.37 -5.92 4.03
N SER A 168 -16.62 -5.82 4.46
CA SER A 168 -17.34 -4.54 4.52
C SER A 168 -17.14 -3.91 5.88
N LEU A 169 -16.90 -2.61 5.92
CA LEU A 169 -16.72 -1.78 7.11
C LEU A 169 -18.00 -0.97 7.37
N GLN A 170 -18.16 -0.47 8.60
CA GLN A 170 -19.34 0.33 8.99
C GLN A 170 -19.46 1.63 8.19
N SER A 171 -18.33 2.21 7.78
CA SER A 171 -18.28 3.38 6.89
C SER A 171 -18.84 3.14 5.47
N GLY A 172 -19.17 1.89 5.14
CA GLY A 172 -19.56 1.49 3.77
C GLY A 172 -18.38 1.16 2.85
N VAL A 173 -17.15 1.33 3.32
CA VAL A 173 -15.95 0.87 2.58
C VAL A 173 -16.00 -0.65 2.49
N THR A 174 -15.76 -1.18 1.29
CA THR A 174 -15.62 -2.62 1.09
C THR A 174 -14.21 -2.94 0.60
N ILE A 175 -13.52 -3.80 1.33
CA ILE A 175 -12.18 -4.28 0.99
C ILE A 175 -12.33 -5.59 0.22
N PHE A 176 -11.82 -5.60 -0.99
CA PHE A 176 -11.77 -6.77 -1.86
C PHE A 176 -10.37 -7.37 -1.83
N TYR A 177 -10.28 -8.67 -1.66
CA TYR A 177 -9.03 -9.43 -1.68
C TYR A 177 -8.99 -10.24 -2.96
N TYR A 178 -8.10 -9.86 -3.86
CA TYR A 178 -7.93 -10.48 -5.16
C TYR A 178 -6.57 -11.18 -5.28
N GLU A 179 -6.54 -12.27 -6.04
CA GLU A 179 -5.31 -12.88 -6.52
C GLU A 179 -5.23 -12.67 -8.04
N PRO A 180 -4.14 -12.06 -8.55
CA PRO A 180 -3.91 -11.99 -9.99
C PRO A 180 -3.77 -13.41 -10.57
N ARG A 181 -4.53 -13.69 -11.63
CA ARG A 181 -4.51 -15.00 -12.31
C ARG A 181 -3.57 -14.94 -13.50
N ALA A 182 -2.77 -15.99 -13.69
CA ALA A 182 -2.02 -16.16 -14.93
C ALA A 182 -3.00 -16.20 -16.13
N LYS A 183 -2.61 -15.61 -17.26
CA LYS A 183 -3.36 -15.82 -18.51
C LYS A 183 -3.40 -17.32 -18.79
N ARG A 184 -4.61 -17.86 -18.97
CA ARG A 184 -4.79 -19.20 -19.52
C ARG A 184 -4.38 -19.21 -20.99
#